data_6f112c915de8b7de8455d0edb68cb93f
#
_entry.id   6f112c915de8b7de8455d0edb68cb93f
#
_cell.length_a   1.000
_cell.length_b   1.000
_cell.length_c   1.000
_cell.angle_alpha   90.00
_cell.angle_beta   90.00
_cell.angle_gamma   90.00
#
_symmetry.space_group_name_H-M   'P 1'
#
loop_
_entity.id
_entity.type
_entity.pdbx_description
1 polymer ?
#
loop_
_entity_poly.entity_id
_entity_poly.type
_entity_poly.pdbx_seq_one_letter_code
_entity_poly.pdbx_strand_id
1 'polypeptide(L)'
;MTRRDFAKLTTAAVVIPAFAAIESKFSGVMIGAQTYSFRTLPSLDACVAAMQEIGLGYAELWDGQILPKDRSQVAAWRTNPPMDEIRGIRKKFDDAGIDLYAFNYSFRDEFTDEQIEQGFLMAKALGVTRITASSNVDVSPRVDKFAEQYKIYVGYHNHDSMKPNEFSTPDDWKRALDGRSKYTGINLDIGHFTAANFDPVSFLEEHHAKIVTLHIKDRKKDHGPNMPLGQGDTNIKGVLEVLKTRKYPIPAMIEYEYGMPGMDTVAEVKKCLGYCKAALS
;
A
#
# COMPACT_ATOMS: atom_id res chain seq x y z
N MET A 1 28.07 -10.65 -61.95
CA MET A 1 26.63 -10.60 -61.63
C MET A 1 26.51 -10.71 -60.12
N THR A 2 26.22 -9.58 -59.53
CA THR A 2 26.03 -9.41 -58.11
C THR A 2 24.54 -9.39 -57.80
N ARG A 3 24.10 -10.25 -56.92
CA ARG A 3 22.77 -10.05 -56.27
C ARG A 3 22.92 -10.22 -54.79
N ARG A 4 22.84 -9.10 -54.09
CA ARG A 4 22.61 -9.00 -52.69
C ARG A 4 21.12 -9.23 -52.45
N ASP A 5 20.76 -10.35 -51.88
CA ASP A 5 19.43 -10.53 -51.28
C ASP A 5 19.51 -10.18 -49.79
N PHE A 6 19.05 -8.98 -49.47
CA PHE A 6 18.80 -8.56 -48.08
C PHE A 6 17.51 -9.21 -47.64
N ALA A 7 17.57 -10.25 -46.87
CA ALA A 7 16.43 -10.77 -46.12
C ALA A 7 16.01 -9.73 -45.07
N LYS A 8 14.91 -9.04 -45.32
CA LYS A 8 14.24 -8.21 -44.31
C LYS A 8 13.66 -9.16 -43.28
N LEU A 9 14.32 -9.36 -42.15
CA LEU A 9 13.68 -9.87 -40.95
C LEU A 9 12.71 -8.81 -40.46
N THR A 10 11.45 -8.97 -40.77
CA THR A 10 10.36 -8.27 -40.07
C THR A 10 10.20 -8.95 -38.72
N THR A 11 10.79 -8.37 -37.69
CA THR A 11 10.43 -8.69 -36.29
C THR A 11 8.99 -8.24 -36.10
N ALA A 12 8.06 -9.18 -36.16
CA ALA A 12 6.71 -8.94 -35.70
C ALA A 12 6.79 -8.69 -34.18
N ALA A 13 6.62 -7.43 -33.78
CA ALA A 13 6.40 -7.11 -32.38
C ALA A 13 5.10 -7.82 -31.97
N VAL A 14 5.19 -8.81 -31.11
CA VAL A 14 4.02 -9.40 -30.44
C VAL A 14 3.48 -8.32 -29.53
N VAL A 15 2.45 -7.63 -29.98
CA VAL A 15 1.67 -6.73 -29.14
C VAL A 15 0.87 -7.64 -28.22
N ILE A 16 1.37 -7.87 -27.00
CA ILE A 16 0.58 -8.47 -25.93
C ILE A 16 -0.50 -7.44 -25.62
N PRO A 17 -1.79 -7.78 -25.76
CA PRO A 17 -2.85 -6.84 -25.40
C PRO A 17 -2.70 -6.52 -23.91
N ALA A 18 -2.53 -5.24 -23.57
CA ALA A 18 -2.67 -4.80 -22.18
C ALA A 18 -4.08 -5.17 -21.73
N PHE A 19 -4.20 -5.82 -20.58
CA PHE A 19 -5.51 -6.10 -20.01
C PHE A 19 -6.26 -4.79 -19.79
N ALA A 20 -7.57 -4.80 -20.00
CA ALA A 20 -8.40 -3.68 -19.63
C ALA A 20 -8.24 -3.41 -18.11
N ALA A 21 -8.25 -2.13 -17.73
CA ALA A 21 -8.16 -1.77 -16.31
C ALA A 21 -9.23 -2.48 -15.49
N ILE A 22 -8.81 -3.09 -14.39
CA ILE A 22 -9.72 -3.79 -13.48
C ILE A 22 -10.51 -2.74 -12.70
N GLU A 23 -11.84 -2.77 -12.81
CA GLU A 23 -12.70 -1.84 -12.09
C GLU A 23 -13.01 -2.38 -10.69
N SER A 24 -12.37 -1.84 -9.66
CA SER A 24 -12.68 -2.12 -8.25
C SER A 24 -13.06 -0.84 -7.48
N LYS A 25 -13.72 0.08 -8.18
CA LYS A 25 -14.31 1.29 -7.60
C LYS A 25 -15.81 1.12 -7.45
N PHE A 26 -16.29 1.08 -6.21
CA PHE A 26 -17.70 0.86 -5.90
C PHE A 26 -18.30 2.13 -5.28
N SER A 27 -19.40 2.61 -5.83
CA SER A 27 -20.05 3.87 -5.39
C SER A 27 -19.08 5.06 -5.22
N GLY A 28 -18.04 5.11 -6.08
CA GLY A 28 -17.01 6.15 -6.05
C GLY A 28 -15.81 5.87 -5.12
N VAL A 29 -15.86 4.82 -4.28
CA VAL A 29 -14.77 4.43 -3.37
C VAL A 29 -13.85 3.42 -4.05
N MET A 30 -12.55 3.74 -4.10
CA MET A 30 -11.50 2.85 -4.63
C MET A 30 -11.18 1.76 -3.60
N ILE A 31 -11.37 0.48 -3.97
CA ILE A 31 -10.98 -0.66 -3.14
C ILE A 31 -9.78 -1.35 -3.79
N GLY A 32 -8.70 -1.44 -3.05
CA GLY A 32 -7.47 -2.13 -3.44
C GLY A 32 -6.99 -3.10 -2.38
N ALA A 33 -5.76 -3.55 -2.50
CA ALA A 33 -5.10 -4.32 -1.45
C ALA A 33 -3.63 -3.93 -1.30
N GLN A 34 -3.14 -3.96 -0.05
CA GLN A 34 -1.73 -3.98 0.22
C GLN A 34 -1.19 -5.38 -0.07
N THR A 35 -0.09 -5.47 -0.82
CA THR A 35 0.45 -6.78 -1.25
C THR A 35 1.00 -7.62 -0.10
N TYR A 36 1.20 -7.07 1.10
CA TYR A 36 1.45 -7.84 2.32
C TYR A 36 0.34 -8.85 2.62
N SER A 37 -0.90 -8.57 2.21
CA SER A 37 -2.01 -9.53 2.27
C SER A 37 -1.69 -10.85 1.59
N PHE A 38 -0.80 -10.83 0.61
CA PHE A 38 -0.37 -11.97 -0.21
C PHE A 38 1.03 -12.49 0.16
N ARG A 39 1.55 -12.18 1.35
CA ARG A 39 2.91 -12.55 1.81
C ARG A 39 3.18 -14.05 1.85
N THR A 40 2.15 -14.87 1.83
CA THR A 40 2.24 -16.34 1.78
C THR A 40 2.43 -16.88 0.36
N LEU A 41 2.20 -16.06 -0.68
CA LEU A 41 2.42 -16.46 -2.06
C LEU A 41 3.92 -16.44 -2.42
N PRO A 42 4.35 -17.28 -3.36
CA PRO A 42 5.78 -17.52 -3.60
C PRO A 42 6.51 -16.35 -4.26
N SER A 43 5.80 -15.44 -4.92
CA SER A 43 6.42 -14.34 -5.68
C SER A 43 5.46 -13.17 -5.89
N LEU A 44 6.02 -12.02 -6.30
CA LEU A 44 5.22 -10.87 -6.74
C LEU A 44 4.33 -11.21 -7.95
N ASP A 45 4.81 -12.03 -8.90
CA ASP A 45 4.00 -12.44 -10.05
C ASP A 45 2.76 -13.25 -9.61
N ALA A 46 2.93 -14.13 -8.63
CA ALA A 46 1.79 -14.85 -8.04
C ALA A 46 0.82 -13.90 -7.32
N CYS A 47 1.33 -12.87 -6.65
CA CYS A 47 0.51 -11.83 -6.02
C CYS A 47 -0.31 -11.05 -7.07
N VAL A 48 0.34 -10.59 -8.14
CA VAL A 48 -0.33 -9.84 -9.22
C VAL A 48 -1.41 -10.71 -9.88
N ALA A 49 -1.11 -11.99 -10.17
CA ALA A 49 -2.10 -12.93 -10.72
C ALA A 49 -3.30 -13.13 -9.78
N ALA A 50 -3.04 -13.27 -8.48
CA ALA A 50 -4.10 -13.38 -7.48
C ALA A 50 -4.99 -12.12 -7.42
N MET A 51 -4.40 -10.94 -7.49
CA MET A 51 -5.15 -9.68 -7.53
C MET A 51 -6.04 -9.60 -8.78
N GLN A 52 -5.53 -10.03 -9.95
CA GLN A 52 -6.34 -10.13 -11.18
C GLN A 52 -7.51 -11.10 -11.01
N GLU A 53 -7.27 -12.30 -10.48
CA GLU A 53 -8.30 -13.32 -10.25
C GLU A 53 -9.41 -12.82 -9.32
N ILE A 54 -9.03 -12.09 -8.26
CA ILE A 54 -9.97 -11.50 -7.29
C ILE A 54 -10.77 -10.36 -7.92
N GLY A 55 -10.18 -9.61 -8.87
CA GLY A 55 -10.75 -8.40 -9.46
C GLY A 55 -10.38 -7.14 -8.70
N LEU A 56 -9.17 -7.06 -8.14
CA LEU A 56 -8.62 -5.90 -7.47
C LEU A 56 -7.87 -5.01 -8.46
N GLY A 57 -8.35 -3.78 -8.67
CA GLY A 57 -7.80 -2.82 -9.63
C GLY A 57 -6.80 -1.82 -9.04
N TYR A 58 -6.59 -1.82 -7.72
CA TYR A 58 -5.64 -0.91 -7.04
C TYR A 58 -4.72 -1.70 -6.12
N ALA A 59 -3.44 -1.35 -6.14
CA ALA A 59 -2.41 -2.01 -5.33
C ALA A 59 -1.59 -1.02 -4.51
N GLU A 60 -1.22 -1.45 -3.31
CA GLU A 60 -0.15 -0.88 -2.51
C GLU A 60 0.97 -1.93 -2.41
N LEU A 61 2.12 -1.65 -3.02
CA LEU A 61 3.25 -2.59 -3.04
C LEU A 61 4.01 -2.55 -1.71
N TRP A 62 4.04 -3.66 -1.00
CA TRP A 62 4.89 -3.85 0.17
C TRP A 62 6.35 -4.15 -0.24
N ASP A 63 7.32 -3.43 0.34
CA ASP A 63 8.75 -3.57 0.02
C ASP A 63 9.28 -4.99 0.24
N GLY A 64 8.75 -5.73 1.21
CA GLY A 64 9.17 -7.10 1.50
C GLY A 64 9.00 -8.08 0.35
N GLN A 65 8.20 -7.77 -0.67
CA GLN A 65 8.09 -8.59 -1.88
C GLN A 65 9.19 -8.34 -2.90
N ILE A 66 9.94 -7.25 -2.75
CA ILE A 66 11.00 -6.86 -3.66
C ILE A 66 12.38 -6.85 -3.00
N LEU A 67 12.44 -6.93 -1.67
CA LEU A 67 13.68 -7.03 -0.93
C LEU A 67 14.40 -8.37 -1.18
N PRO A 68 15.74 -8.39 -1.06
CA PRO A 68 16.49 -9.63 -1.07
C PRO A 68 15.96 -10.61 0.00
N LYS A 69 15.87 -11.89 -0.36
CA LYS A 69 15.49 -12.95 0.60
C LYS A 69 16.54 -13.13 1.70
N ASP A 70 17.80 -12.92 1.36
CA ASP A 70 18.90 -12.88 2.32
C ASP A 70 18.88 -11.54 3.06
N ARG A 71 18.50 -11.59 4.32
CA ARG A 71 18.38 -10.38 5.17
C ARG A 71 19.70 -9.63 5.35
N SER A 72 20.85 -10.31 5.24
CA SER A 72 22.17 -9.66 5.34
C SER A 72 22.44 -8.69 4.19
N GLN A 73 21.78 -8.86 3.05
CA GLN A 73 21.91 -8.02 1.86
C GLN A 73 20.98 -6.81 1.85
N VAL A 74 19.97 -6.76 2.74
CA VAL A 74 18.92 -5.72 2.70
C VAL A 74 19.49 -4.32 2.92
N ALA A 75 20.45 -4.15 3.84
CA ALA A 75 21.04 -2.83 4.10
C ALA A 75 21.80 -2.29 2.87
N ALA A 76 22.61 -3.14 2.22
CA ALA A 76 23.33 -2.79 0.99
C ALA A 76 22.34 -2.52 -0.17
N TRP A 77 21.30 -3.35 -0.30
CA TRP A 77 20.26 -3.18 -1.30
C TRP A 77 19.51 -1.84 -1.12
N ARG A 78 19.17 -1.45 0.11
CA ARG A 78 18.53 -0.15 0.38
C ARG A 78 19.41 1.05 0.04
N THR A 79 20.72 0.91 0.07
CA THR A 79 21.65 1.98 -0.33
C THR A 79 21.80 2.07 -1.85
N ASN A 80 21.68 0.95 -2.56
CA ASN A 80 21.81 0.90 -4.03
C ASN A 80 20.80 -0.08 -4.64
N PRO A 81 19.50 0.25 -4.64
CA PRO A 81 18.45 -0.61 -5.17
C PRO A 81 18.54 -0.72 -6.70
N PRO A 82 18.19 -1.89 -7.29
CA PRO A 82 18.25 -2.12 -8.73
C PRO A 82 17.12 -1.41 -9.46
N MET A 83 17.28 -0.14 -9.76
CA MET A 83 16.19 0.74 -10.27
C MET A 83 15.58 0.25 -11.59
N ASP A 84 16.32 -0.49 -12.44
CA ASP A 84 15.76 -1.05 -13.67
C ASP A 84 14.77 -2.19 -13.38
N GLU A 85 15.08 -3.04 -12.41
CA GLU A 85 14.16 -4.09 -11.96
C GLU A 85 12.91 -3.48 -11.33
N ILE A 86 13.07 -2.41 -10.53
CA ILE A 86 11.97 -1.68 -9.89
C ILE A 86 11.05 -1.05 -10.95
N ARG A 87 11.60 -0.46 -12.02
CA ARG A 87 10.80 0.01 -13.17
C ARG A 87 10.03 -1.14 -13.84
N GLY A 88 10.63 -2.32 -13.94
CA GLY A 88 9.97 -3.52 -14.44
C GLY A 88 8.78 -3.97 -13.60
N ILE A 89 8.80 -3.71 -12.29
CA ILE A 89 7.67 -4.02 -11.39
C ILE A 89 6.43 -3.18 -11.76
N ARG A 90 6.58 -1.88 -12.01
CA ARG A 90 5.47 -1.05 -12.46
C ARG A 90 4.78 -1.66 -13.67
N LYS A 91 5.57 -2.07 -14.66
CA LYS A 91 5.05 -2.70 -15.87
C LYS A 91 4.23 -3.97 -15.58
N LYS A 92 4.59 -4.79 -14.59
CA LYS A 92 3.82 -5.99 -14.23
C LYS A 92 2.41 -5.65 -13.78
N PHE A 93 2.23 -4.61 -12.97
CA PHE A 93 0.92 -4.14 -12.54
C PHE A 93 0.13 -3.54 -13.70
N ASP A 94 0.77 -2.71 -14.54
CA ASP A 94 0.13 -2.09 -15.72
C ASP A 94 -0.35 -3.16 -16.71
N ASP A 95 0.49 -4.16 -17.03
CA ASP A 95 0.14 -5.28 -17.92
C ASP A 95 -1.03 -6.11 -17.34
N ALA A 96 -1.18 -6.15 -16.02
CA ALA A 96 -2.28 -6.84 -15.32
C ALA A 96 -3.57 -6.01 -15.24
N GLY A 97 -3.55 -4.75 -15.67
CA GLY A 97 -4.69 -3.83 -15.54
C GLY A 97 -4.91 -3.34 -14.10
N ILE A 98 -3.87 -3.36 -13.26
CA ILE A 98 -3.90 -2.93 -11.85
C ILE A 98 -3.16 -1.60 -11.73
N ASP A 99 -3.79 -0.59 -11.17
CA ASP A 99 -3.12 0.67 -10.82
C ASP A 99 -2.28 0.49 -9.56
N LEU A 100 -0.96 0.57 -9.72
CA LEU A 100 -0.04 0.63 -8.59
C LEU A 100 -0.12 2.04 -7.98
N TYR A 101 -0.92 2.18 -6.92
CA TYR A 101 -1.28 3.45 -6.32
C TYR A 101 -0.24 3.98 -5.33
N ALA A 102 0.35 3.08 -4.52
CA ALA A 102 1.30 3.43 -3.47
C ALA A 102 2.41 2.39 -3.33
N PHE A 103 3.52 2.83 -2.76
CA PHE A 103 4.64 1.99 -2.35
C PHE A 103 4.75 1.99 -0.83
N ASN A 104 4.71 0.83 -0.20
CA ASN A 104 4.93 0.71 1.24
C ASN A 104 6.44 0.54 1.50
N TYR A 105 7.02 1.57 2.12
CA TYR A 105 8.44 1.60 2.50
C TYR A 105 8.59 2.27 3.86
N SER A 106 8.94 1.47 4.88
CA SER A 106 9.03 1.94 6.26
C SER A 106 10.37 2.58 6.55
N PHE A 107 10.35 3.84 6.97
CA PHE A 107 11.53 4.60 7.36
C PHE A 107 11.88 4.33 8.84
N ARG A 108 13.17 4.28 9.16
CA ARG A 108 13.68 4.00 10.50
C ARG A 108 14.65 5.08 10.93
N ASP A 109 14.79 5.29 12.25
CA ASP A 109 15.73 6.27 12.81
C ASP A 109 17.18 5.96 12.45
N GLU A 110 17.53 4.68 12.36
CA GLU A 110 18.86 4.21 11.99
C GLU A 110 19.19 4.35 10.50
N PHE A 111 18.22 4.70 9.65
CA PHE A 111 18.50 4.89 8.22
C PHE A 111 19.33 6.16 8.01
N THR A 112 20.32 6.07 7.11
CA THR A 112 21.01 7.27 6.62
C THR A 112 20.08 8.11 5.74
N ASP A 113 20.42 9.37 5.50
CA ASP A 113 19.63 10.23 4.60
C ASP A 113 19.61 9.65 3.16
N GLU A 114 20.69 9.02 2.73
CA GLU A 114 20.76 8.33 1.43
C GLU A 114 19.76 7.17 1.37
N GLN A 115 19.65 6.37 2.44
CA GLN A 115 18.67 5.26 2.48
C GLN A 115 17.23 5.77 2.51
N ILE A 116 16.97 6.89 3.18
CA ILE A 116 15.66 7.57 3.12
C ILE A 116 15.38 8.03 1.69
N GLU A 117 16.34 8.71 1.06
CA GLU A 117 16.21 9.23 -0.31
C GLU A 117 15.95 8.11 -1.32
N GLN A 118 16.62 6.95 -1.17
CA GLN A 118 16.39 5.79 -2.04
C GLN A 118 14.94 5.30 -2.01
N GLY A 119 14.24 5.39 -0.88
CA GLY A 119 12.80 5.11 -0.80
C GLY A 119 11.98 5.98 -1.77
N PHE A 120 12.30 7.26 -1.87
CA PHE A 120 11.65 8.19 -2.79
C PHE A 120 12.05 7.95 -4.25
N LEU A 121 13.31 7.61 -4.51
CA LEU A 121 13.77 7.26 -5.87
C LEU A 121 13.12 5.97 -6.35
N MET A 122 12.94 4.97 -5.49
CA MET A 122 12.18 3.76 -5.79
C MET A 122 10.70 4.06 -6.09
N ALA A 123 10.06 4.91 -5.29
CA ALA A 123 8.69 5.34 -5.56
C ALA A 123 8.56 6.03 -6.93
N LYS A 124 9.54 6.88 -7.30
CA LYS A 124 9.60 7.46 -8.67
C LYS A 124 9.79 6.41 -9.75
N ALA A 125 10.65 5.42 -9.52
CA ALA A 125 10.89 4.33 -10.48
C ALA A 125 9.63 3.46 -10.68
N LEU A 126 8.86 3.26 -9.60
CA LEU A 126 7.53 2.62 -9.63
C LEU A 126 6.44 3.51 -10.24
N GLY A 127 6.71 4.79 -10.51
CA GLY A 127 5.73 5.73 -11.04
C GLY A 127 4.62 6.09 -10.06
N VAL A 128 4.83 5.91 -8.75
CA VAL A 128 3.86 6.27 -7.72
C VAL A 128 4.16 7.63 -7.10
N THR A 129 3.12 8.29 -6.61
CA THR A 129 3.22 9.59 -5.93
C THR A 129 2.94 9.49 -4.43
N ARG A 130 2.85 8.26 -3.91
CA ARG A 130 2.52 7.98 -2.52
C ARG A 130 3.39 6.88 -1.96
N ILE A 131 3.89 7.10 -0.75
CA ILE A 131 4.54 6.10 0.10
C ILE A 131 3.67 5.92 1.33
N THR A 132 3.43 4.68 1.74
CA THR A 132 2.87 4.33 3.06
C THR A 132 3.99 3.77 3.92
N ALA A 133 3.98 4.02 5.21
CA ALA A 133 5.17 3.74 6.01
C ALA A 133 4.84 3.41 7.48
N SER A 134 5.14 2.19 7.91
CA SER A 134 5.19 1.81 9.34
C SER A 134 6.52 2.29 9.94
N SER A 135 6.66 3.59 10.12
CA SER A 135 7.92 4.26 10.48
C SER A 135 8.02 4.58 11.97
N ASN A 136 9.20 5.01 12.39
CA ASN A 136 9.36 5.70 13.67
C ASN A 136 8.81 7.13 13.57
N VAL A 137 8.31 7.66 14.69
CA VAL A 137 7.79 9.04 14.73
C VAL A 137 8.92 10.06 14.55
N ASP A 138 10.05 9.82 15.20
CA ASP A 138 11.17 10.75 15.26
C ASP A 138 11.92 10.89 13.92
N VAL A 139 11.76 9.95 12.98
CA VAL A 139 12.35 10.09 11.63
C VAL A 139 11.56 11.05 10.74
N SER A 140 10.35 11.44 11.14
CA SER A 140 9.43 12.24 10.30
C SER A 140 10.01 13.56 9.80
N PRO A 141 10.84 14.34 10.54
CA PRO A 141 11.46 15.56 9.99
C PRO A 141 12.42 15.30 8.84
N ARG A 142 13.16 14.20 8.90
CA ARG A 142 14.10 13.81 7.84
C ARG A 142 13.35 13.31 6.60
N VAL A 143 12.29 12.56 6.80
CA VAL A 143 11.41 12.08 5.72
C VAL A 143 10.70 13.25 5.03
N ASP A 144 10.20 14.23 5.79
CA ASP A 144 9.49 15.38 5.25
C ASP A 144 10.36 16.20 4.27
N LYS A 145 11.64 16.35 4.55
CA LYS A 145 12.60 17.00 3.64
C LYS A 145 12.58 16.38 2.24
N PHE A 146 12.61 15.05 2.16
CA PHE A 146 12.60 14.34 0.88
C PHE A 146 11.18 14.27 0.28
N ALA A 147 10.14 14.17 1.11
CA ALA A 147 8.76 14.22 0.67
C ALA A 147 8.47 15.54 -0.07
N GLU A 148 8.90 16.66 0.46
CA GLU A 148 8.78 17.96 -0.18
C GLU A 148 9.67 18.09 -1.44
N GLN A 149 10.92 17.64 -1.38
CA GLN A 149 11.85 17.64 -2.52
C GLN A 149 11.31 16.88 -3.73
N TYR A 150 10.80 15.67 -3.50
CA TYR A 150 10.31 14.78 -4.56
C TYR A 150 8.82 14.96 -4.88
N LYS A 151 8.09 15.75 -4.08
CA LYS A 151 6.62 15.96 -4.17
C LYS A 151 5.87 14.62 -4.11
N ILE A 152 6.32 13.73 -3.23
CA ILE A 152 5.71 12.43 -2.96
C ILE A 152 5.07 12.48 -1.58
N TYR A 153 3.79 12.10 -1.49
CA TYR A 153 3.08 12.03 -0.22
C TYR A 153 3.54 10.83 0.59
N VAL A 154 3.75 11.02 1.88
CA VAL A 154 4.08 9.94 2.82
C VAL A 154 2.97 9.83 3.86
N GLY A 155 2.27 8.69 3.88
CA GLY A 155 1.28 8.36 4.89
C GLY A 155 1.89 7.48 5.99
N TYR A 156 1.96 7.97 7.22
CA TYR A 156 2.45 7.19 8.35
C TYR A 156 1.36 6.27 8.87
N HIS A 157 1.68 4.98 8.90
CA HIS A 157 0.79 3.88 9.28
C HIS A 157 0.86 3.63 10.79
N ASN A 158 -0.30 3.43 11.42
CA ASN A 158 -0.41 3.09 12.83
C ASN A 158 -0.46 1.59 13.08
N HIS A 159 0.06 1.21 14.25
CA HIS A 159 -0.22 -0.06 14.90
C HIS A 159 -0.95 0.19 16.24
N ASP A 160 -1.30 -0.88 16.95
CA ASP A 160 -1.88 -0.81 18.28
C ASP A 160 -0.86 -1.05 19.41
N SER A 161 0.44 -1.07 19.08
CA SER A 161 1.51 -1.51 19.99
C SER A 161 1.74 -0.59 21.18
N MET A 162 1.30 0.68 21.11
CA MET A 162 1.48 1.71 22.15
C MET A 162 2.94 1.89 22.60
N LYS A 163 3.89 1.55 21.73
CA LYS A 163 5.31 1.71 22.03
C LYS A 163 5.79 3.12 21.79
N PRO A 164 6.76 3.61 22.57
CA PRO A 164 7.41 4.87 22.27
C PRO A 164 7.95 4.91 20.83
N ASN A 165 7.86 6.07 20.19
CA ASN A 165 8.40 6.30 18.86
C ASN A 165 7.77 5.43 17.73
N GLU A 166 6.58 4.87 17.98
CA GLU A 166 5.75 4.20 16.97
C GLU A 166 4.42 4.96 16.83
N PHE A 167 3.82 4.88 15.65
CA PHE A 167 2.49 5.45 15.43
C PHE A 167 1.43 4.51 15.99
N SER A 168 0.70 4.94 17.01
CA SER A 168 -0.38 4.17 17.65
C SER A 168 -1.57 5.03 18.05
N THR A 169 -1.34 6.32 18.31
CA THR A 169 -2.33 7.26 18.82
C THR A 169 -2.45 8.51 17.95
N PRO A 170 -3.55 9.27 18.02
CA PRO A 170 -3.67 10.57 17.36
C PRO A 170 -2.53 11.54 17.68
N ASP A 171 -2.02 11.52 18.91
CA ASP A 171 -0.93 12.40 19.35
C ASP A 171 0.40 12.09 18.64
N ASP A 172 0.62 10.83 18.23
CA ASP A 172 1.83 10.46 17.48
C ASP A 172 1.85 11.13 16.11
N TRP A 173 0.72 11.14 15.39
CA TRP A 173 0.60 11.88 14.14
C TRP A 173 0.66 13.39 14.36
N LYS A 174 0.01 13.91 15.40
CA LYS A 174 0.10 15.33 15.74
C LYS A 174 1.56 15.75 15.90
N ARG A 175 2.36 14.99 16.67
CA ARG A 175 3.79 15.24 16.88
C ARG A 175 4.59 15.12 15.59
N ALA A 176 4.34 14.08 14.78
CA ALA A 176 5.07 13.82 13.55
C ALA A 176 4.78 14.86 12.45
N LEU A 177 3.54 15.39 12.39
CA LEU A 177 3.09 16.27 11.32
C LEU A 177 3.15 17.77 11.67
N ASP A 178 3.47 18.11 12.93
CA ASP A 178 3.58 19.48 13.37
C ASP A 178 4.70 20.22 12.65
N GLY A 179 4.37 21.35 12.02
CA GLY A 179 5.33 22.16 11.24
C GLY A 179 5.88 21.48 9.98
N ARG A 180 5.29 20.37 9.52
CA ARG A 180 5.72 19.65 8.31
C ARG A 180 5.03 20.16 7.05
N SER A 181 5.61 19.79 5.91
CA SER A 181 5.07 20.09 4.59
C SER A 181 3.70 19.44 4.37
N LYS A 182 3.04 19.79 3.29
CA LYS A 182 1.79 19.14 2.89
C LYS A 182 1.98 17.70 2.39
N TYR A 183 3.22 17.26 2.21
CA TYR A 183 3.55 15.95 1.65
C TYR A 183 3.66 14.86 2.71
N THR A 184 3.50 15.16 3.98
CA THR A 184 3.38 14.15 5.05
C THR A 184 1.95 14.11 5.58
N GLY A 185 1.48 12.92 5.90
CA GLY A 185 0.11 12.65 6.31
C GLY A 185 -0.05 11.29 6.97
N ILE A 186 -1.23 10.73 6.83
CA ILE A 186 -1.71 9.57 7.57
C ILE A 186 -2.01 8.43 6.59
N ASN A 187 -1.53 7.23 6.88
CA ASN A 187 -2.10 5.98 6.41
C ASN A 187 -2.83 5.36 7.59
N LEU A 188 -4.14 5.51 7.63
CA LEU A 188 -4.94 5.05 8.76
C LEU A 188 -5.30 3.57 8.60
N ASP A 189 -4.70 2.70 9.42
CA ASP A 189 -5.20 1.35 9.61
C ASP A 189 -6.36 1.39 10.62
N ILE A 190 -7.57 1.19 10.12
CA ILE A 190 -8.78 1.29 10.94
C ILE A 190 -8.92 0.15 11.94
N GLY A 191 -8.34 -1.02 11.65
CA GLY A 191 -8.35 -2.17 12.55
C GLY A 191 -7.40 -1.98 13.73
N HIS A 192 -6.16 -1.59 13.47
CA HIS A 192 -5.22 -1.24 14.53
C HIS A 192 -5.72 -0.06 15.38
N PHE A 193 -6.34 0.93 14.75
CA PHE A 193 -6.91 2.08 15.44
C PHE A 193 -8.05 1.68 16.38
N THR A 194 -8.94 0.78 15.92
CA THR A 194 -10.00 0.20 16.76
C THR A 194 -9.44 -0.65 17.90
N ALA A 195 -8.40 -1.46 17.63
CA ALA A 195 -7.76 -2.28 18.66
C ALA A 195 -7.11 -1.42 19.75
N ALA A 196 -6.62 -0.23 19.42
CA ALA A 196 -6.14 0.78 20.37
C ALA A 196 -7.27 1.59 21.04
N ASN A 197 -8.54 1.18 20.86
CA ASN A 197 -9.75 1.81 21.43
C ASN A 197 -10.09 3.22 20.90
N PHE A 198 -9.65 3.55 19.70
CA PHE A 198 -10.03 4.78 19.01
C PHE A 198 -11.15 4.53 17.99
N ASP A 199 -11.93 5.58 17.69
CA ASP A 199 -12.99 5.53 16.67
C ASP A 199 -12.47 5.98 15.30
N PRO A 200 -12.35 5.06 14.31
CA PRO A 200 -11.83 5.41 13.00
C PRO A 200 -12.78 6.27 12.17
N VAL A 201 -14.09 6.25 12.44
CA VAL A 201 -15.07 7.04 11.70
C VAL A 201 -14.92 8.51 12.03
N SER A 202 -14.96 8.86 13.31
CA SER A 202 -14.77 10.24 13.77
C SER A 202 -13.40 10.78 13.37
N PHE A 203 -12.36 9.96 13.49
CA PHE A 203 -11.01 10.35 13.11
C PHE A 203 -10.87 10.61 11.59
N LEU A 204 -11.51 9.77 10.77
CA LEU A 204 -11.54 9.98 9.32
C LEU A 204 -12.25 11.30 8.97
N GLU A 205 -13.40 11.60 9.56
CA GLU A 205 -14.12 12.84 9.28
C GLU A 205 -13.31 14.07 9.68
N GLU A 206 -12.62 14.04 10.82
CA GLU A 206 -11.81 15.16 11.32
C GLU A 206 -10.53 15.35 10.52
N HIS A 207 -9.87 14.24 10.12
CA HIS A 207 -8.50 14.31 9.56
C HIS A 207 -8.42 13.95 8.07
N HIS A 208 -9.55 13.78 7.35
CA HIS A 208 -9.59 13.33 5.95
C HIS A 208 -8.61 14.06 5.02
N ALA A 209 -8.39 15.37 5.21
CA ALA A 209 -7.48 16.17 4.40
C ALA A 209 -5.99 15.78 4.54
N LYS A 210 -5.65 15.05 5.59
CA LYS A 210 -4.30 14.54 5.86
C LYS A 210 -4.17 13.04 5.58
N ILE A 211 -5.29 12.33 5.34
CA ILE A 211 -5.26 10.89 5.09
C ILE A 211 -4.89 10.62 3.63
N VAL A 212 -3.78 9.93 3.42
CA VAL A 212 -3.23 9.56 2.11
C VAL A 212 -3.90 8.28 1.59
N THR A 213 -4.14 7.31 2.49
CA THR A 213 -4.78 6.03 2.21
C THR A 213 -5.31 5.42 3.51
N LEU A 214 -6.21 4.45 3.40
CA LEU A 214 -6.71 3.65 4.52
C LEU A 214 -6.28 2.19 4.35
N HIS A 215 -5.97 1.51 5.45
CA HIS A 215 -5.98 0.06 5.50
C HIS A 215 -7.29 -0.45 6.08
N ILE A 216 -7.97 -1.32 5.33
CA ILE A 216 -9.19 -1.99 5.74
C ILE A 216 -8.81 -3.31 6.39
N LYS A 217 -8.95 -3.32 7.70
CA LYS A 217 -8.66 -4.43 8.59
C LYS A 217 -9.74 -4.49 9.65
N ASP A 218 -10.07 -5.68 10.13
CA ASP A 218 -10.98 -5.86 11.26
C ASP A 218 -10.24 -6.44 12.46
N ARG A 219 -10.48 -5.87 13.61
CA ARG A 219 -9.86 -6.31 14.87
C ARG A 219 -10.84 -6.19 16.03
N LYS A 220 -10.58 -6.95 17.08
CA LYS A 220 -11.21 -6.74 18.38
C LYS A 220 -10.56 -5.57 19.12
N LYS A 221 -11.35 -4.84 19.90
CA LYS A 221 -10.87 -3.81 20.84
C LYS A 221 -9.90 -4.39 21.88
N ASP A 222 -9.34 -3.52 22.68
CA ASP A 222 -8.45 -3.87 23.79
C ASP A 222 -7.24 -4.73 23.33
N HIS A 223 -6.59 -4.30 22.22
CA HIS A 223 -5.47 -5.00 21.58
C HIS A 223 -5.81 -6.44 21.15
N GLY A 224 -7.10 -6.69 20.87
CA GLY A 224 -7.60 -8.00 20.48
C GLY A 224 -7.14 -8.45 19.09
N PRO A 225 -7.44 -9.70 18.70
CA PRO A 225 -6.92 -10.31 17.49
C PRO A 225 -7.48 -9.69 16.20
N ASN A 226 -6.76 -9.91 15.09
CA ASN A 226 -7.29 -9.72 13.74
C ASN A 226 -8.44 -10.68 13.48
N MET A 227 -9.48 -10.18 12.82
CA MET A 227 -10.72 -10.93 12.54
C MET A 227 -11.08 -10.86 11.05
N PRO A 228 -11.81 -11.84 10.52
CA PRO A 228 -12.46 -11.68 9.22
C PRO A 228 -13.36 -10.43 9.21
N LEU A 229 -13.39 -9.72 8.06
CA LEU A 229 -14.13 -8.47 7.96
C LEU A 229 -15.62 -8.65 8.37
N GLY A 230 -16.08 -7.82 9.28
CA GLY A 230 -17.41 -7.86 9.86
C GLY A 230 -17.59 -8.78 11.07
N GLN A 231 -16.52 -9.41 11.56
CA GLN A 231 -16.53 -10.27 12.76
C GLN A 231 -15.77 -9.66 13.95
N GLY A 232 -15.05 -8.57 13.71
CA GLY A 232 -14.37 -7.77 14.72
C GLY A 232 -15.26 -6.69 15.32
N ASP A 233 -14.61 -5.65 15.81
CA ASP A 233 -15.25 -4.48 16.43
C ASP A 233 -15.02 -3.21 15.60
N THR A 234 -14.29 -3.31 14.49
CA THR A 234 -13.98 -2.18 13.62
C THR A 234 -15.22 -1.75 12.84
N ASN A 235 -15.60 -0.48 12.91
CA ASN A 235 -16.74 0.05 12.17
C ASN A 235 -16.39 0.29 10.69
N ILE A 236 -16.05 -0.80 9.97
CA ILE A 236 -15.67 -0.75 8.55
C ILE A 236 -16.77 -0.15 7.68
N LYS A 237 -18.03 -0.54 7.93
CA LYS A 237 -19.18 -0.01 7.17
C LYS A 237 -19.32 1.49 7.34
N GLY A 238 -19.17 2.00 8.56
CA GLY A 238 -19.19 3.44 8.83
C GLY A 238 -18.09 4.20 8.10
N VAL A 239 -16.86 3.66 8.10
CA VAL A 239 -15.73 4.25 7.36
C VAL A 239 -16.01 4.28 5.86
N LEU A 240 -16.47 3.17 5.27
CA LEU A 240 -16.78 3.10 3.84
C LEU A 240 -17.97 4.02 3.46
N GLU A 241 -18.97 4.14 4.31
CA GLU A 241 -20.10 5.04 4.10
C GLU A 241 -19.66 6.52 4.14
N VAL A 242 -18.74 6.90 5.03
CA VAL A 242 -18.15 8.26 5.05
C VAL A 242 -17.40 8.52 3.73
N LEU A 243 -16.55 7.59 3.26
CA LEU A 243 -15.86 7.74 1.98
C LEU A 243 -16.84 7.95 0.82
N LYS A 244 -17.93 7.17 0.77
CA LYS A 244 -18.98 7.21 -0.25
C LYS A 244 -19.74 8.53 -0.21
N THR A 245 -20.26 8.91 0.95
CA THR A 245 -21.16 10.08 1.10
C THR A 245 -20.42 11.40 1.00
N ARG A 246 -19.25 11.50 1.61
CA ARG A 246 -18.36 12.69 1.55
C ARG A 246 -17.57 12.77 0.26
N LYS A 247 -17.55 11.70 -0.55
CA LYS A 247 -16.76 11.61 -1.80
C LYS A 247 -15.27 11.89 -1.59
N TYR A 248 -14.72 11.45 -0.45
CA TYR A 248 -13.30 11.62 -0.21
C TYR A 248 -12.49 10.75 -1.19
N PRO A 249 -11.49 11.30 -1.89
CA PRO A 249 -10.70 10.57 -2.88
C PRO A 249 -9.60 9.71 -2.20
N ILE A 250 -9.93 9.08 -1.09
CA ILE A 250 -9.03 8.27 -0.28
C ILE A 250 -9.27 6.81 -0.63
N PRO A 251 -8.26 6.06 -1.13
CA PRO A 251 -8.42 4.65 -1.40
C PRO A 251 -8.42 3.83 -0.11
N ALA A 252 -9.16 2.74 -0.14
CA ALA A 252 -9.28 1.78 0.94
C ALA A 252 -8.58 0.48 0.53
N MET A 253 -7.40 0.22 1.10
CA MET A 253 -6.57 -0.94 0.78
C MET A 253 -6.84 -2.06 1.78
N ILE A 254 -7.28 -3.22 1.31
CA ILE A 254 -7.46 -4.41 2.14
C ILE A 254 -6.09 -4.85 2.67
N GLU A 255 -5.99 -5.04 3.99
CA GLU A 255 -4.84 -5.65 4.63
C GLU A 255 -5.27 -6.90 5.40
N TYR A 256 -5.07 -8.06 4.76
CA TYR A 256 -5.44 -9.36 5.29
C TYR A 256 -4.37 -9.89 6.24
N GLU A 257 -4.72 -10.05 7.53
CA GLU A 257 -3.80 -10.55 8.56
C GLU A 257 -4.40 -11.58 9.52
N TYR A 258 -5.69 -11.91 9.42
CA TYR A 258 -6.33 -12.91 10.30
C TYR A 258 -6.09 -14.37 9.90
N GLY A 259 -5.30 -14.60 8.82
CA GLY A 259 -5.08 -15.93 8.31
C GLY A 259 -4.34 -16.87 9.26
N MET A 260 -4.79 -18.13 9.28
CA MET A 260 -4.12 -19.24 9.97
C MET A 260 -3.39 -20.13 8.97
N PRO A 261 -2.41 -20.95 9.41
CA PRO A 261 -1.76 -21.92 8.54
C PRO A 261 -2.78 -22.80 7.80
N GLY A 262 -2.62 -22.92 6.48
CA GLY A 262 -3.53 -23.72 5.63
C GLY A 262 -4.75 -22.96 5.09
N MET A 263 -4.97 -21.70 5.45
CA MET A 263 -6.01 -20.88 4.81
C MET A 263 -5.58 -20.44 3.41
N ASP A 264 -6.53 -20.48 2.47
CA ASP A 264 -6.34 -19.96 1.12
C ASP A 264 -6.42 -18.44 1.13
N THR A 265 -5.25 -17.80 1.03
CA THR A 265 -5.11 -16.33 1.02
C THR A 265 -5.94 -15.69 -0.10
N VAL A 266 -5.99 -16.29 -1.29
CA VAL A 266 -6.72 -15.72 -2.44
C VAL A 266 -8.21 -15.73 -2.16
N ALA A 267 -8.72 -16.85 -1.67
CA ALA A 267 -10.12 -16.98 -1.29
C ALA A 267 -10.52 -16.01 -0.16
N GLU A 268 -9.65 -15.83 0.83
CA GLU A 268 -9.93 -14.92 1.95
C GLU A 268 -9.92 -13.44 1.53
N VAL A 269 -8.94 -13.00 0.74
CA VAL A 269 -8.91 -11.61 0.22
C VAL A 269 -10.09 -11.36 -0.72
N LYS A 270 -10.53 -12.37 -1.48
CA LYS A 270 -11.76 -12.29 -2.30
C LYS A 270 -13.01 -12.07 -1.44
N LYS A 271 -13.10 -12.74 -0.28
CA LYS A 271 -14.19 -12.48 0.69
C LYS A 271 -14.13 -11.04 1.23
N CYS A 272 -12.92 -10.52 1.53
CA CYS A 272 -12.75 -9.14 1.97
C CYS A 272 -13.26 -8.14 0.91
N LEU A 273 -12.92 -8.34 -0.37
CA LEU A 273 -13.44 -7.51 -1.46
C LEU A 273 -14.96 -7.59 -1.56
N GLY A 274 -15.53 -8.80 -1.45
CA GLY A 274 -16.97 -9.03 -1.42
C GLY A 274 -17.67 -8.27 -0.30
N TYR A 275 -17.08 -8.28 0.90
CA TYR A 275 -17.59 -7.53 2.05
C TYR A 275 -17.59 -6.01 1.79
N CYS A 276 -16.47 -5.45 1.30
CA CYS A 276 -16.37 -4.03 0.98
C CYS A 276 -17.39 -3.61 -0.10
N LYS A 277 -17.54 -4.43 -1.16
CA LYS A 277 -18.53 -4.21 -2.21
C LYS A 277 -19.96 -4.19 -1.67
N ALA A 278 -20.32 -5.16 -0.82
CA ALA A 278 -21.63 -5.22 -0.20
C ALA A 278 -21.89 -4.04 0.74
N ALA A 279 -20.86 -3.55 1.46
CA ALA A 279 -20.99 -2.37 2.33
C ALA A 279 -21.19 -1.06 1.56
N LEU A 280 -20.78 -1.01 0.28
CA LEU A 280 -20.88 0.17 -0.60
C LEU A 280 -22.10 0.12 -1.56
N SER A 281 -22.83 -0.99 -1.55
CA SER A 281 -24.07 -1.17 -2.36
C SER A 281 -25.29 -0.36 -1.86
#